data_6a51595ba66179645a036347b48ae4ea
#
_entry.id   6a51595ba66179645a036347b48ae4ea
#
_cell.length_a   1.000
_cell.length_b   1.000
_cell.length_c   1.000
_cell.angle_alpha   90.00
_cell.angle_beta   90.00
_cell.angle_gamma   90.00
#
_symmetry.space_group_name_H-M   'P 1'
#
loop_
_entity.id
_entity.type
_entity.pdbx_description
1 polymer ?
#
loop_
_entity_poly.entity_id
_entity_poly.type
_entity_poly.pdbx_seq_one_letter_code
_entity_poly.pdbx_strand_id
1 'polypeptide(L)'
;MKRVLIIYTGGTIGMTRTENGYAPRAGYFRAALDAIPDLRAPEMPEWEFYELSPLLDSSNMTVREWNCIAELIAQKYDDYDGFVVLHGTDTMAYTASALSFMLDGLNKPVVLTGSQIPLCEIRSDGRDNLITALLIAGEGIVRETCLYFGGRLLRGNCATKYSADGLIAFVSPNYPSLAEAGISIKYNEAALLPRQEDGLKLQTLDNIPIGVIKVFPGIQFSLFEAIMTEKLRGIVIETFGAGNIPGDGNALLPIIRKAFQNGTVLT
;
A
#
# COMPACT_ATOMS: atom_id res chain seq x y z
N MET A 1 25.09 10.58 7.08
CA MET A 1 24.31 10.42 5.84
C MET A 1 23.01 9.75 6.23
N LYS A 2 21.90 10.03 5.54
CA LYS A 2 20.60 9.38 5.83
C LYS A 2 20.62 7.95 5.34
N ARG A 3 19.99 7.03 6.09
CA ARG A 3 19.96 5.59 5.78
C ARG A 3 18.53 5.15 5.51
N VAL A 4 18.29 4.46 4.39
CA VAL A 4 16.98 3.96 3.97
C VAL A 4 17.03 2.45 3.79
N LEU A 5 16.05 1.72 4.32
CA LEU A 5 15.87 0.30 4.05
C LEU A 5 14.91 0.09 2.89
N ILE A 6 15.37 -0.58 1.84
CA ILE A 6 14.54 -1.08 0.75
C ILE A 6 14.04 -2.47 1.16
N ILE A 7 12.72 -2.63 1.23
CA ILE A 7 12.05 -3.91 1.49
C ILE A 7 11.41 -4.37 0.19
N TYR A 8 11.93 -5.43 -0.40
CA TYR A 8 11.41 -5.98 -1.65
C TYR A 8 10.49 -7.16 -1.40
N THR A 9 9.21 -6.99 -1.74
CA THR A 9 8.20 -8.03 -1.54
C THR A 9 7.93 -8.85 -2.80
N GLY A 10 8.44 -8.41 -3.95
CA GLY A 10 8.13 -8.94 -5.27
C GLY A 10 7.50 -7.89 -6.19
N GLY A 11 6.63 -8.33 -7.07
CA GLY A 11 5.92 -7.46 -8.03
C GLY A 11 6.71 -7.19 -9.32
N THR A 12 6.04 -6.52 -10.24
CA THR A 12 6.49 -6.30 -11.62
C THR A 12 7.87 -5.66 -11.71
N ILE A 13 8.21 -4.75 -10.81
CA ILE A 13 9.49 -4.03 -10.85
C ILE A 13 10.71 -4.94 -10.90
N GLY A 14 10.68 -6.08 -10.21
CA GLY A 14 11.78 -7.04 -10.14
C GLY A 14 11.60 -8.29 -11.01
N MET A 15 10.56 -8.33 -11.85
CA MET A 15 10.35 -9.45 -12.76
C MET A 15 11.37 -9.44 -13.90
N THR A 16 11.70 -10.63 -14.38
CA THR A 16 12.54 -10.86 -15.55
C THR A 16 11.80 -11.64 -16.60
N ARG A 17 12.24 -11.55 -17.86
CA ARG A 17 11.70 -12.38 -18.95
C ARG A 17 11.99 -13.85 -18.70
N THR A 18 10.97 -14.67 -18.88
CA THR A 18 11.05 -16.13 -18.93
C THR A 18 10.37 -16.64 -20.20
N GLU A 19 10.46 -17.92 -20.48
CA GLU A 19 9.77 -18.55 -21.62
C GLU A 19 8.25 -18.38 -21.57
N ASN A 20 7.67 -18.24 -20.35
CA ASN A 20 6.25 -18.12 -20.11
C ASN A 20 5.79 -16.70 -19.73
N GLY A 21 6.58 -15.67 -20.07
CA GLY A 21 6.29 -14.27 -19.73
C GLY A 21 7.22 -13.73 -18.65
N TYR A 22 6.71 -12.85 -17.78
CA TYR A 22 7.50 -12.26 -16.70
C TYR A 22 7.29 -12.99 -15.38
N ALA A 23 8.36 -13.23 -14.63
CA ALA A 23 8.30 -13.82 -13.30
C ALA A 23 9.34 -13.21 -12.36
N PRO A 24 9.06 -13.13 -11.04
CA PRO A 24 10.05 -12.73 -10.05
C PRO A 24 11.14 -13.80 -9.95
N ARG A 25 12.39 -13.34 -9.79
CA ARG A 25 13.55 -14.22 -9.61
C ARG A 25 14.28 -13.83 -8.34
N ALA A 26 14.31 -14.73 -7.35
CA ALA A 26 15.01 -14.51 -6.10
C ALA A 26 16.50 -14.20 -6.30
N GLY A 27 17.02 -13.25 -5.54
CA GLY A 27 18.41 -12.80 -5.59
C GLY A 27 18.81 -11.98 -6.83
N TYR A 28 17.94 -11.88 -7.85
CA TYR A 28 18.24 -11.12 -9.07
C TYR A 28 18.15 -9.61 -8.85
N PHE A 29 17.15 -9.17 -8.09
CA PHE A 29 16.80 -7.75 -8.04
C PHE A 29 17.89 -6.91 -7.36
N ARG A 30 18.59 -7.45 -6.37
CA ARG A 30 19.74 -6.77 -5.75
C ARG A 30 20.81 -6.41 -6.78
N ALA A 31 21.18 -7.35 -7.66
CA ALA A 31 22.16 -7.09 -8.71
C ALA A 31 21.66 -6.04 -9.73
N ALA A 32 20.35 -6.04 -10.01
CA ALA A 32 19.74 -5.02 -10.87
C ALA A 32 19.82 -3.62 -10.27
N LEU A 33 19.59 -3.48 -8.95
CA LEU A 33 19.77 -2.21 -8.23
C LEU A 33 21.22 -1.74 -8.25
N ASP A 34 22.16 -2.63 -7.98
CA ASP A 34 23.60 -2.32 -7.98
C ASP A 34 24.11 -1.87 -9.38
N ALA A 35 23.38 -2.20 -10.43
CA ALA A 35 23.68 -1.78 -11.80
C ALA A 35 23.16 -0.38 -12.16
N ILE A 36 22.31 0.25 -11.32
CA ILE A 36 21.77 1.60 -11.57
C ILE A 36 22.77 2.64 -11.04
N PRO A 37 23.44 3.44 -11.93
CA PRO A 37 24.45 4.40 -11.47
C PRO A 37 23.89 5.48 -10.56
N ASP A 38 22.64 5.92 -10.81
CA ASP A 38 22.01 7.00 -10.04
C ASP A 38 21.86 6.65 -8.55
N LEU A 39 21.69 5.38 -8.21
CA LEU A 39 21.57 4.94 -6.81
C LEU A 39 22.89 5.09 -6.02
N ARG A 40 23.98 5.47 -6.69
CA ARG A 40 25.30 5.77 -6.10
C ARG A 40 25.63 7.25 -6.12
N ALA A 41 24.72 8.10 -6.61
CA ALA A 41 24.92 9.54 -6.64
C ALA A 41 25.06 10.11 -5.22
N PRO A 42 25.89 11.17 -5.01
CA PRO A 42 26.11 11.76 -3.68
C PRO A 42 24.82 12.29 -3.02
N GLU A 43 23.83 12.63 -3.82
CA GLU A 43 22.53 13.14 -3.39
C GLU A 43 21.61 12.06 -2.84
N MET A 44 21.90 10.78 -3.16
CA MET A 44 21.10 9.65 -2.69
C MET A 44 21.39 9.34 -1.22
N PRO A 45 20.38 8.92 -0.44
CA PRO A 45 20.63 8.33 0.87
C PRO A 45 21.43 7.04 0.74
N GLU A 46 22.18 6.67 1.79
CA GLU A 46 22.68 5.31 1.91
C GLU A 46 21.49 4.36 1.98
N TRP A 47 21.53 3.26 1.24
CA TRP A 47 20.44 2.31 1.24
C TRP A 47 20.92 0.89 1.46
N GLU A 48 20.12 0.13 2.18
CA GLU A 48 20.25 -1.30 2.36
C GLU A 48 19.05 -2.01 1.75
N PHE A 49 19.22 -3.29 1.44
CA PHE A 49 18.22 -4.07 0.72
C PHE A 49 17.87 -5.33 1.48
N TYR A 50 16.58 -5.52 1.70
CA TYR A 50 16.01 -6.73 2.30
C TYR A 50 14.99 -7.35 1.34
N GLU A 51 15.21 -8.61 0.97
CA GLU A 51 14.30 -9.37 0.12
C GLU A 51 13.45 -10.30 0.98
N LEU A 52 12.13 -10.17 0.89
CA LEU A 52 11.22 -11.12 1.54
C LEU A 52 11.28 -12.49 0.85
N SER A 53 11.12 -13.54 1.62
CA SER A 53 11.09 -14.90 1.10
C SER A 53 9.84 -15.64 1.61
N PRO A 54 9.05 -16.22 0.71
CA PRO A 54 9.15 -16.15 -0.75
C PRO A 54 8.78 -14.76 -1.31
N LEU A 55 9.28 -14.45 -2.52
CA LEU A 55 8.78 -13.32 -3.29
C LEU A 55 7.34 -13.56 -3.72
N LEU A 56 6.52 -12.53 -3.67
CA LEU A 56 5.08 -12.62 -3.89
C LEU A 56 4.65 -11.91 -5.18
N ASP A 57 3.69 -12.50 -5.86
CA ASP A 57 2.76 -11.73 -6.66
C ASP A 57 1.81 -11.01 -5.70
N SER A 58 1.60 -9.71 -5.89
CA SER A 58 0.75 -8.93 -4.99
C SER A 58 -0.70 -9.39 -4.95
N SER A 59 -1.18 -10.12 -5.95
CA SER A 59 -2.49 -10.77 -5.94
C SER A 59 -2.65 -11.82 -4.83
N ASN A 60 -1.53 -12.34 -4.31
CA ASN A 60 -1.49 -13.31 -3.22
C ASN A 60 -1.17 -12.69 -1.85
N MET A 61 -1.18 -11.37 -1.75
CA MET A 61 -0.95 -10.66 -0.49
C MET A 61 -2.07 -10.94 0.51
N THR A 62 -1.71 -11.26 1.75
CA THR A 62 -2.64 -11.52 2.86
C THR A 62 -2.24 -10.74 4.11
N VAL A 63 -3.03 -10.84 5.16
CA VAL A 63 -2.75 -10.26 6.49
C VAL A 63 -1.39 -10.72 7.04
N ARG A 64 -1.00 -11.96 6.76
CA ARG A 64 0.29 -12.52 7.19
C ARG A 64 1.46 -11.71 6.62
N GLU A 65 1.43 -11.40 5.34
CA GLU A 65 2.49 -10.65 4.68
C GLU A 65 2.51 -9.20 5.16
N TRP A 66 1.35 -8.59 5.41
CA TRP A 66 1.29 -7.26 6.03
C TRP A 66 1.94 -7.25 7.41
N ASN A 67 1.65 -8.25 8.25
CA ASN A 67 2.29 -8.39 9.56
C ASN A 67 3.82 -8.53 9.40
N CYS A 68 4.30 -9.37 8.49
CA CYS A 68 5.74 -9.53 8.25
C CYS A 68 6.42 -8.20 7.85
N ILE A 69 5.80 -7.41 6.97
CA ILE A 69 6.34 -6.11 6.55
C ILE A 69 6.35 -5.13 7.72
N ALA A 70 5.24 -5.03 8.46
CA ALA A 70 5.12 -4.11 9.59
C ALA A 70 6.09 -4.45 10.73
N GLU A 71 6.22 -5.74 11.07
CA GLU A 71 7.18 -6.24 12.06
C GLU A 71 8.62 -5.94 11.67
N LEU A 72 8.98 -6.16 10.40
CA LEU A 72 10.32 -5.85 9.90
C LEU A 72 10.61 -4.33 10.02
N ILE A 73 9.66 -3.48 9.63
CA ILE A 73 9.80 -2.03 9.76
C ILE A 73 9.97 -1.64 11.24
N ALA A 74 9.14 -2.19 12.13
CA ALA A 74 9.21 -1.89 13.56
C ALA A 74 10.53 -2.35 14.19
N GLN A 75 11.01 -3.56 13.84
CA GLN A 75 12.30 -4.10 14.31
C GLN A 75 13.49 -3.25 13.85
N LYS A 76 13.39 -2.65 12.67
CA LYS A 76 14.44 -1.85 12.04
C LYS A 76 14.25 -0.35 12.18
N TYR A 77 13.23 0.07 12.93
CA TYR A 77 12.82 1.46 12.98
C TYR A 77 13.93 2.41 13.42
N ASP A 78 14.72 2.03 14.42
CA ASP A 78 15.77 2.88 14.97
C ASP A 78 17.07 2.87 14.13
N ASP A 79 17.25 1.83 13.29
CA ASP A 79 18.44 1.67 12.44
C ASP A 79 18.42 2.54 11.18
N TYR A 80 17.21 2.97 10.71
CA TYR A 80 17.02 3.68 9.44
C TYR A 80 16.23 4.98 9.61
N ASP A 81 16.46 5.94 8.71
CA ASP A 81 15.76 7.23 8.66
C ASP A 81 14.44 7.16 7.86
N GLY A 82 14.28 6.14 7.02
CA GLY A 82 13.09 5.90 6.22
C GLY A 82 13.08 4.51 5.59
N PHE A 83 11.94 4.13 5.03
CA PHE A 83 11.70 2.82 4.44
C PHE A 83 11.08 2.96 3.06
N VAL A 84 11.53 2.14 2.11
CA VAL A 84 10.90 1.99 0.79
C VAL A 84 10.45 0.55 0.63
N VAL A 85 9.15 0.34 0.44
CA VAL A 85 8.56 -0.98 0.21
C VAL A 85 8.27 -1.13 -1.28
N LEU A 86 9.04 -2.00 -1.95
CA LEU A 86 8.82 -2.34 -3.35
C LEU A 86 7.77 -3.45 -3.45
N HIS A 87 6.67 -3.15 -4.14
CA HIS A 87 5.45 -3.93 -4.10
C HIS A 87 4.81 -4.05 -5.48
N GLY A 88 4.09 -5.14 -5.73
CA GLY A 88 3.27 -5.28 -6.93
C GLY A 88 2.07 -4.33 -6.91
N THR A 89 1.69 -3.80 -8.08
CA THR A 89 0.73 -2.68 -8.15
C THR A 89 -0.72 -3.06 -7.81
N ASP A 90 -1.12 -4.35 -7.93
CA ASP A 90 -2.52 -4.75 -7.79
C ASP A 90 -3.08 -4.53 -6.38
N THR A 91 -2.29 -4.82 -5.36
CA THR A 91 -2.71 -4.66 -3.96
C THR A 91 -1.86 -3.65 -3.18
N MET A 92 -1.02 -2.86 -3.85
CA MET A 92 -0.16 -1.85 -3.19
C MET A 92 -0.97 -0.87 -2.35
N ALA A 93 -2.12 -0.39 -2.83
CA ALA A 93 -2.98 0.53 -2.10
C ALA A 93 -3.59 -0.13 -0.83
N TYR A 94 -3.91 -1.42 -0.88
CA TYR A 94 -4.38 -2.18 0.30
C TYR A 94 -3.26 -2.33 1.32
N THR A 95 -2.05 -2.68 0.90
CA THR A 95 -0.88 -2.77 1.78
C THR A 95 -0.54 -1.41 2.38
N ALA A 96 -0.56 -0.33 1.59
CA ALA A 96 -0.33 1.02 2.09
C ALA A 96 -1.37 1.44 3.13
N SER A 97 -2.64 1.10 2.91
CA SER A 97 -3.71 1.34 3.86
C SER A 97 -3.52 0.54 5.15
N ALA A 98 -3.25 -0.78 5.05
CA ALA A 98 -3.02 -1.63 6.21
C ALA A 98 -1.85 -1.12 7.06
N LEU A 99 -0.69 -0.85 6.44
CA LEU A 99 0.49 -0.34 7.14
C LEU A 99 0.24 1.04 7.78
N SER A 100 -0.64 1.88 7.21
CA SER A 100 -1.02 3.17 7.82
C SER A 100 -1.69 3.02 9.18
N PHE A 101 -2.39 1.91 9.42
CA PHE A 101 -3.03 1.60 10.70
C PHE A 101 -2.17 0.71 11.60
N MET A 102 -1.30 -0.12 11.02
CA MET A 102 -0.43 -1.02 11.76
C MET A 102 0.76 -0.33 12.39
N LEU A 103 1.24 0.75 11.77
CA LEU A 103 2.41 1.54 12.19
C LEU A 103 1.95 2.87 12.78
N ASP A 104 1.27 2.83 13.93
CA ASP A 104 0.79 4.02 14.61
C ASP A 104 1.95 4.81 15.24
N GLY A 105 1.89 6.12 15.19
CA GLY A 105 2.94 7.00 15.74
C GLY A 105 4.21 7.11 14.89
N LEU A 106 4.13 6.85 13.58
CA LEU A 106 5.25 7.01 12.66
C LEU A 106 5.81 8.45 12.69
N ASN A 107 7.15 8.55 12.77
CA ASN A 107 7.89 9.81 12.61
C ASN A 107 8.92 9.75 11.48
N LYS A 108 8.88 8.70 10.68
CA LYS A 108 9.73 8.44 9.54
C LYS A 108 8.89 8.03 8.34
N PRO A 109 9.32 8.31 7.10
CA PRO A 109 8.56 7.88 5.91
C PRO A 109 8.58 6.36 5.74
N VAL A 110 7.43 5.79 5.42
CA VAL A 110 7.30 4.45 4.84
C VAL A 110 6.67 4.60 3.47
N VAL A 111 7.49 4.55 2.41
CA VAL A 111 7.08 4.84 1.04
C VAL A 111 6.90 3.55 0.26
N LEU A 112 5.65 3.23 -0.11
CA LEU A 112 5.38 2.13 -1.02
C LEU A 112 5.55 2.61 -2.47
N THR A 113 6.18 1.78 -3.29
CA THR A 113 6.30 2.03 -4.73
C THR A 113 6.51 0.74 -5.51
N GLY A 114 6.58 0.84 -6.82
CA GLY A 114 6.77 -0.28 -7.75
C GLY A 114 6.82 0.19 -9.18
N SER A 115 6.43 -0.66 -10.11
CA SER A 115 6.33 -0.27 -11.53
C SER A 115 5.21 -1.00 -12.25
N GLN A 116 4.74 -0.41 -13.35
CA GLN A 116 3.89 -1.09 -14.32
C GLN A 116 4.73 -1.92 -15.31
N ILE A 117 5.95 -1.48 -15.59
CA ILE A 117 6.87 -2.13 -16.52
C ILE A 117 8.09 -2.63 -15.74
N PRO A 118 8.53 -3.90 -15.93
CA PRO A 118 9.70 -4.43 -15.26
C PRO A 118 10.94 -3.56 -15.44
N LEU A 119 11.79 -3.47 -14.40
CA LEU A 119 12.98 -2.64 -14.40
C LEU A 119 13.97 -3.01 -15.53
N CYS A 120 13.96 -4.27 -15.99
CA CYS A 120 14.79 -4.75 -17.09
C CYS A 120 14.33 -4.26 -18.48
N GLU A 121 13.16 -3.65 -18.59
CA GLU A 121 12.61 -3.17 -19.86
C GLU A 121 13.00 -1.70 -20.14
N ILE A 122 13.18 -1.36 -21.44
CA ILE A 122 13.68 -0.03 -21.87
C ILE A 122 12.77 1.12 -21.43
N ARG A 123 11.44 0.90 -21.36
CA ARG A 123 10.45 1.93 -20.98
C ARG A 123 9.99 1.81 -19.54
N SER A 124 10.78 1.17 -18.66
CA SER A 124 10.38 0.99 -17.27
C SER A 124 10.19 2.34 -16.56
N ASP A 125 9.05 2.47 -15.89
CA ASP A 125 8.75 3.52 -14.93
C ASP A 125 9.38 3.24 -13.54
N GLY A 126 9.89 2.02 -13.34
CA GLY A 126 10.40 1.56 -12.05
C GLY A 126 11.65 2.30 -11.57
N ARG A 127 12.51 2.77 -12.49
CA ARG A 127 13.71 3.51 -12.13
C ARG A 127 13.37 4.85 -11.49
N ASP A 128 12.51 5.64 -12.14
CA ASP A 128 12.13 6.96 -11.64
C ASP A 128 11.30 6.86 -10.36
N ASN A 129 10.40 5.87 -10.29
CA ASN A 129 9.61 5.61 -9.10
C ASN A 129 10.50 5.23 -7.90
N LEU A 130 11.49 4.37 -8.10
CA LEU A 130 12.41 3.94 -7.04
C LEU A 130 13.31 5.08 -6.55
N ILE A 131 13.97 5.79 -7.48
CA ILE A 131 14.88 6.89 -7.14
C ILE A 131 14.13 7.96 -6.33
N THR A 132 12.96 8.38 -6.82
CA THR A 132 12.19 9.41 -6.13
C THR A 132 11.66 8.93 -4.77
N ALA A 133 11.22 7.68 -4.66
CA ALA A 133 10.81 7.12 -3.38
C ALA A 133 11.95 7.08 -2.36
N LEU A 134 13.17 6.76 -2.79
CA LEU A 134 14.36 6.78 -1.93
C LEU A 134 14.72 8.19 -1.46
N LEU A 135 14.66 9.19 -2.35
CA LEU A 135 14.87 10.60 -1.98
C LEU A 135 13.85 11.04 -0.93
N ILE A 136 12.56 10.80 -1.16
CA ILE A 136 11.49 11.12 -0.20
C ILE A 136 11.73 10.43 1.15
N ALA A 137 12.10 9.15 1.13
CA ALA A 137 12.37 8.40 2.35
C ALA A 137 13.60 8.94 3.10
N GLY A 138 14.64 9.37 2.38
CA GLY A 138 15.86 9.95 2.95
C GLY A 138 15.68 11.38 3.48
N GLU A 139 14.83 12.20 2.86
CA GLU A 139 14.55 13.57 3.33
C GLU A 139 13.87 13.60 4.70
N GLY A 140 13.02 12.59 5.01
CA GLY A 140 12.39 12.47 6.32
C GLY A 140 11.34 13.55 6.62
N ILE A 141 10.82 14.23 5.60
CA ILE A 141 9.80 15.28 5.72
C ILE A 141 8.45 14.67 6.06
N VAL A 142 8.10 13.56 5.37
CA VAL A 142 6.84 12.83 5.55
C VAL A 142 6.94 11.89 6.75
N ARG A 143 5.90 11.85 7.59
CA ARG A 143 5.87 11.06 8.84
C ARG A 143 4.68 10.11 8.86
N GLU A 144 4.50 9.43 7.75
CA GLU A 144 3.36 8.53 7.56
C GLU A 144 3.68 7.46 6.52
N THR A 145 2.85 6.43 6.46
CA THR A 145 2.85 5.49 5.34
C THR A 145 2.25 6.18 4.13
N CYS A 146 2.95 6.15 3.01
CA CYS A 146 2.54 6.80 1.78
C CYS A 146 2.86 5.93 0.56
N LEU A 147 2.25 6.26 -0.57
CA LEU A 147 2.41 5.58 -1.84
C LEU A 147 2.92 6.60 -2.86
N TYR A 148 4.11 6.35 -3.42
CA TYR A 148 4.67 7.15 -4.50
C TYR A 148 4.55 6.43 -5.83
N PHE A 149 3.93 7.06 -6.82
CA PHE A 149 3.80 6.48 -8.15
C PHE A 149 3.51 7.56 -9.20
N GLY A 150 4.19 7.50 -10.35
CA GLY A 150 3.90 8.36 -11.48
C GLY A 150 3.96 9.86 -11.17
N GLY A 151 4.96 10.29 -10.39
CA GLY A 151 5.19 11.69 -10.04
C GLY A 151 4.38 12.21 -8.85
N ARG A 152 3.59 11.38 -8.15
CA ARG A 152 2.76 11.80 -7.02
C ARG A 152 3.00 10.96 -5.78
N LEU A 153 3.09 11.65 -4.63
CA LEU A 153 3.10 11.02 -3.32
C LEU A 153 1.69 11.12 -2.73
N LEU A 154 1.08 10.00 -2.46
CA LEU A 154 -0.28 9.88 -1.94
C LEU A 154 -0.25 9.34 -0.50
N ARG A 155 -1.20 9.78 0.35
CA ARG A 155 -1.40 9.17 1.67
C ARG A 155 -1.80 7.72 1.53
N GLY A 156 -1.17 6.82 2.27
CA GLY A 156 -1.31 5.37 2.11
C GLY A 156 -2.75 4.88 2.22
N ASN A 157 -3.49 5.35 3.22
CA ASN A 157 -4.89 4.95 3.44
C ASN A 157 -5.92 5.75 2.62
N CYS A 158 -5.46 6.65 1.73
CA CYS A 158 -6.34 7.41 0.82
C CYS A 158 -6.10 7.05 -0.65
N ALA A 159 -5.07 6.24 -0.93
CA ALA A 159 -4.68 5.86 -2.29
C ALA A 159 -5.53 4.69 -2.82
N THR A 160 -5.81 4.71 -4.12
CA THR A 160 -6.44 3.58 -4.82
C THR A 160 -5.83 3.40 -6.20
N LYS A 161 -5.79 2.14 -6.69
CA LYS A 161 -5.38 1.85 -8.07
C LYS A 161 -6.52 2.23 -9.01
N TYR A 162 -6.25 3.19 -9.87
CA TYR A 162 -7.21 3.71 -10.85
C TYR A 162 -7.03 3.09 -12.24
N SER A 163 -5.78 2.83 -12.65
CA SER A 163 -5.48 2.31 -13.98
C SER A 163 -4.64 1.03 -13.89
N ALA A 164 -5.01 0.04 -14.70
CA ALA A 164 -4.23 -1.19 -14.86
C ALA A 164 -3.13 -1.07 -15.94
N ASP A 165 -3.20 -0.07 -16.82
CA ASP A 165 -2.32 0.09 -17.99
C ASP A 165 -1.50 1.38 -17.95
N GLY A 166 -2.03 2.47 -17.38
CA GLY A 166 -1.37 3.76 -17.33
C GLY A 166 -0.20 3.83 -16.36
N LEU A 167 0.82 4.64 -16.68
CA LEU A 167 1.95 4.88 -15.77
C LEU A 167 1.58 5.79 -14.59
N ILE A 168 0.49 6.54 -14.66
CA ILE A 168 -0.16 7.18 -13.51
C ILE A 168 -1.24 6.21 -13.02
N ALA A 169 -0.84 5.18 -12.30
CA ALA A 169 -1.72 4.07 -11.95
C ALA A 169 -2.55 4.30 -10.68
N PHE A 170 -2.16 5.24 -9.83
CA PHE A 170 -2.80 5.49 -8.53
C PHE A 170 -3.32 6.91 -8.40
N VAL A 171 -4.43 7.06 -7.68
CA VAL A 171 -5.05 8.34 -7.34
C VAL A 171 -5.47 8.36 -5.87
N SER A 172 -5.69 9.56 -5.34
CA SER A 172 -6.29 9.80 -4.02
C SER A 172 -7.49 10.72 -4.20
N PRO A 173 -8.71 10.17 -4.42
CA PRO A 173 -9.87 10.96 -4.82
C PRO A 173 -10.33 11.98 -3.77
N ASN A 174 -10.14 11.63 -2.49
CA ASN A 174 -10.69 12.38 -1.34
C ASN A 174 -9.64 13.09 -0.50
N TYR A 175 -8.36 13.03 -0.91
CA TYR A 175 -7.29 13.69 -0.19
C TYR A 175 -6.22 14.22 -1.16
N PRO A 176 -5.67 15.42 -0.97
CA PRO A 176 -4.66 15.97 -1.87
C PRO A 176 -3.36 15.16 -1.83
N SER A 177 -2.56 15.27 -2.90
CA SER A 177 -1.21 14.71 -2.92
C SER A 177 -0.36 15.31 -1.78
N LEU A 178 0.43 14.46 -1.12
CA LEU A 178 1.39 14.89 -0.10
C LEU A 178 2.61 15.58 -0.72
N ALA A 179 2.98 15.15 -1.93
CA ALA A 179 4.01 15.80 -2.73
C ALA A 179 3.80 15.52 -4.22
N GLU A 180 4.39 16.38 -5.05
CA GLU A 180 4.48 16.21 -6.50
C GLU A 180 5.94 16.32 -6.94
N ALA A 181 6.42 15.35 -7.71
CA ALA A 181 7.75 15.31 -8.27
C ALA A 181 7.74 15.92 -9.68
N GLY A 182 8.42 17.05 -9.83
CA GLY A 182 8.73 17.71 -11.08
C GLY A 182 10.24 17.90 -11.19
N ILE A 183 10.70 19.12 -11.52
CA ILE A 183 12.12 19.49 -11.45
C ILE A 183 12.65 19.34 -10.02
N SER A 184 11.80 19.61 -9.04
CA SER A 184 12.03 19.38 -7.62
C SER A 184 10.81 18.68 -7.00
N ILE A 185 11.01 18.01 -5.86
CA ILE A 185 9.90 17.44 -5.09
C ILE A 185 9.28 18.58 -4.28
N LYS A 186 8.00 18.84 -4.52
CA LYS A 186 7.23 19.90 -3.84
C LYS A 186 6.26 19.27 -2.86
N TYR A 187 6.48 19.47 -1.57
CA TYR A 187 5.62 18.97 -0.51
C TYR A 187 4.43 19.90 -0.26
N ASN A 188 3.27 19.31 -0.03
CA ASN A 188 2.08 20.02 0.44
C ASN A 188 2.05 20.00 1.97
N GLU A 189 2.73 20.94 2.60
CA GLU A 189 2.89 20.98 4.05
C GLU A 189 1.58 20.95 4.83
N ALA A 190 0.52 21.56 4.27
CA ALA A 190 -0.81 21.56 4.88
C ALA A 190 -1.49 20.17 4.90
N ALA A 191 -1.01 19.26 4.04
CA ALA A 191 -1.54 17.89 3.95
C ALA A 191 -0.74 16.88 4.78
N LEU A 192 0.46 17.22 5.26
CA LEU A 192 1.32 16.29 5.99
C LEU A 192 0.84 16.10 7.43
N LEU A 193 1.03 14.90 7.97
CA LEU A 193 0.82 14.65 9.39
C LEU A 193 1.90 15.33 10.24
N PRO A 194 1.51 15.90 11.41
CA PRO A 194 2.46 16.44 12.35
C PRO A 194 3.31 15.34 12.98
N ARG A 195 4.41 15.73 13.62
CA ARG A 195 5.23 14.81 14.41
C ARG A 195 4.41 14.23 15.56
N GLN A 196 4.51 12.90 15.74
CA GLN A 196 3.88 12.18 16.83
C GLN A 196 4.82 12.14 18.06
N GLU A 197 4.25 12.33 19.25
CA GLU A 197 5.04 12.36 20.50
C GLU A 197 5.24 10.97 21.09
N ASP A 198 4.28 10.06 20.90
CA ASP A 198 4.23 8.75 21.56
C ASP A 198 5.22 7.70 21.01
N GLY A 199 5.86 7.96 19.87
CA GLY A 199 6.71 7.00 19.17
C GLY A 199 5.92 5.89 18.46
N LEU A 200 6.65 5.05 17.72
CA LEU A 200 6.03 3.96 16.93
C LEU A 200 5.40 2.90 17.83
N LYS A 201 4.14 2.58 17.54
CA LYS A 201 3.39 1.46 18.14
C LYS A 201 2.98 0.50 17.02
N LEU A 202 3.51 -0.72 17.06
CA LEU A 202 3.13 -1.76 16.11
C LEU A 202 1.80 -2.40 16.52
N GLN A 203 0.85 -2.42 15.59
CA GLN A 203 -0.41 -3.16 15.70
C GLN A 203 -0.42 -4.27 14.64
N THR A 204 -0.38 -5.51 15.07
CA THR A 204 -0.56 -6.66 14.18
C THR A 204 -2.04 -6.92 13.93
N LEU A 205 -2.35 -7.46 12.77
CA LEU A 205 -3.71 -7.80 12.36
C LEU A 205 -3.96 -9.30 12.48
N ASP A 206 -5.15 -9.66 12.95
CA ASP A 206 -5.64 -11.02 12.93
C ASP A 206 -6.33 -11.32 11.59
N ASN A 207 -6.21 -12.56 11.13
CA ASN A 207 -6.90 -13.03 9.93
C ASN A 207 -8.36 -13.36 10.25
N ILE A 208 -9.20 -12.33 10.35
CA ILE A 208 -10.63 -12.46 10.60
C ILE A 208 -11.44 -12.39 9.30
N PRO A 209 -12.56 -13.12 9.18
CA PRO A 209 -13.40 -13.08 7.99
C PRO A 209 -14.15 -11.74 7.89
N ILE A 210 -13.76 -10.94 6.88
CA ILE A 210 -14.37 -9.65 6.55
C ILE A 210 -14.97 -9.73 5.15
N GLY A 211 -16.16 -9.18 4.96
CA GLY A 211 -16.79 -9.03 3.67
C GLY A 211 -17.00 -7.58 3.28
N VAL A 212 -16.86 -7.28 2.00
CA VAL A 212 -17.24 -5.99 1.40
C VAL A 212 -18.46 -6.23 0.50
N ILE A 213 -19.55 -5.51 0.77
CA ILE A 213 -20.79 -5.61 -0.01
C ILE A 213 -21.03 -4.28 -0.69
N LYS A 214 -20.87 -4.26 -2.00
CA LYS A 214 -21.17 -3.08 -2.80
C LYS A 214 -22.64 -3.09 -3.20
N VAL A 215 -23.35 -2.05 -2.82
CA VAL A 215 -24.75 -1.86 -3.17
C VAL A 215 -24.88 -1.45 -4.65
N PHE A 216 -25.78 -2.11 -5.38
CA PHE A 216 -26.08 -1.82 -6.77
C PHE A 216 -27.59 -1.91 -7.01
N PRO A 217 -28.15 -1.26 -8.09
CA PRO A 217 -29.57 -1.37 -8.42
C PRO A 217 -29.97 -2.81 -8.67
N GLY A 218 -31.02 -3.29 -7.95
CA GLY A 218 -31.52 -4.66 -8.06
C GLY A 218 -30.81 -5.67 -7.16
N ILE A 219 -29.93 -5.26 -6.24
CA ILE A 219 -29.32 -6.15 -5.26
C ILE A 219 -30.40 -6.85 -4.40
N GLN A 220 -30.27 -8.16 -4.23
CA GLN A 220 -31.15 -8.96 -3.39
C GLN A 220 -30.39 -9.33 -2.10
N PHE A 221 -30.59 -8.58 -1.04
CA PHE A 221 -29.85 -8.76 0.23
C PHE A 221 -30.08 -10.14 0.88
N SER A 222 -31.21 -10.78 0.62
CA SER A 222 -31.49 -12.15 1.11
C SER A 222 -30.48 -13.19 0.63
N LEU A 223 -29.84 -12.97 -0.53
CA LEU A 223 -28.79 -13.86 -1.04
C LEU A 223 -27.51 -13.81 -0.19
N PHE A 224 -27.30 -12.76 0.55
CA PHE A 224 -26.13 -12.55 1.39
C PHE A 224 -26.39 -12.85 2.88
N GLU A 225 -27.66 -13.11 3.28
CA GLU A 225 -28.05 -13.24 4.68
C GLU A 225 -27.20 -14.25 5.45
N ALA A 226 -27.08 -15.48 4.98
CA ALA A 226 -26.32 -16.52 5.66
C ALA A 226 -24.83 -16.17 5.83
N ILE A 227 -24.23 -15.57 4.79
CA ILE A 227 -22.83 -15.14 4.82
C ILE A 227 -22.65 -14.01 5.86
N MET A 228 -23.51 -13.00 5.82
CA MET A 228 -23.45 -11.84 6.72
C MET A 228 -23.68 -12.22 8.19
N THR A 229 -24.61 -13.12 8.46
CA THR A 229 -25.04 -13.43 9.83
C THR A 229 -24.29 -14.57 10.49
N GLU A 230 -23.65 -15.46 9.72
CA GLU A 230 -23.07 -16.69 10.27
C GLU A 230 -21.54 -16.79 10.04
N LYS A 231 -21.01 -16.16 9.01
CA LYS A 231 -19.63 -16.38 8.58
C LYS A 231 -18.71 -15.18 8.80
N LEU A 232 -19.23 -13.97 8.64
CA LEU A 232 -18.42 -12.77 8.72
C LEU A 232 -18.35 -12.22 10.15
N ARG A 233 -17.20 -11.66 10.47
CA ARG A 233 -16.96 -10.93 11.73
C ARG A 233 -16.87 -9.42 11.51
N GLY A 234 -16.65 -9.00 10.28
CA GLY A 234 -16.71 -7.60 9.85
C GLY A 234 -17.38 -7.47 8.48
N ILE A 235 -18.19 -6.45 8.30
CA ILE A 235 -18.85 -6.15 7.03
C ILE A 235 -18.69 -4.67 6.73
N VAL A 236 -18.15 -4.36 5.56
CA VAL A 236 -18.15 -3.01 4.98
C VAL A 236 -19.25 -2.97 3.93
N ILE A 237 -20.16 -1.99 4.04
CA ILE A 237 -21.24 -1.79 3.08
C ILE A 237 -20.96 -0.53 2.28
N GLU A 238 -20.57 -0.69 1.02
CA GLU A 238 -20.43 0.42 0.09
C GLU A 238 -21.81 0.84 -0.43
N THR A 239 -22.35 1.91 0.14
CA THR A 239 -23.65 2.49 -0.24
C THR A 239 -23.54 3.41 -1.46
N PHE A 240 -24.65 3.98 -1.93
CA PHE A 240 -24.61 5.06 -2.90
C PHE A 240 -24.05 6.36 -2.29
N GLY A 241 -23.64 7.31 -3.13
CA GLY A 241 -22.82 8.46 -2.73
C GLY A 241 -23.31 9.28 -1.53
N ALA A 242 -24.63 9.37 -1.28
CA ALA A 242 -25.20 10.05 -0.13
C ALA A 242 -25.51 9.12 1.06
N GLY A 243 -25.00 7.87 1.05
CA GLY A 243 -25.31 6.88 2.08
C GLY A 243 -26.62 6.14 1.85
N ASN A 244 -27.29 6.34 0.71
CA ASN A 244 -28.56 5.68 0.39
C ASN A 244 -28.33 4.23 -0.03
N ILE A 245 -29.36 3.41 0.22
CA ILE A 245 -29.51 2.03 -0.25
C ILE A 245 -30.86 1.89 -0.98
N PRO A 246 -31.11 0.83 -1.78
CA PRO A 246 -32.41 0.61 -2.41
C PRO A 246 -33.57 0.68 -1.41
N GLY A 247 -34.68 1.29 -1.83
CA GLY A 247 -35.77 1.77 -0.96
C GLY A 247 -36.55 0.73 -0.17
N ASP A 248 -36.46 -0.54 -0.53
CA ASP A 248 -36.94 -1.66 0.29
C ASP A 248 -35.96 -1.98 1.44
N GLY A 249 -35.35 -0.94 2.06
CA GLY A 249 -34.42 -1.06 3.19
C GLY A 249 -34.89 -1.99 4.32
N ASN A 250 -36.16 -2.34 4.30
CA ASN A 250 -36.75 -3.38 5.16
C ASN A 250 -36.12 -4.77 4.96
N ALA A 251 -35.52 -5.07 3.83
CA ALA A 251 -34.86 -6.36 3.58
C ALA A 251 -33.45 -6.42 4.20
N LEU A 252 -32.70 -5.32 4.22
CA LEU A 252 -31.33 -5.29 4.76
C LEU A 252 -31.30 -5.13 6.27
N LEU A 253 -32.18 -4.32 6.86
CA LEU A 253 -32.18 -4.01 8.30
C LEU A 253 -32.31 -5.25 9.21
N PRO A 254 -33.18 -6.23 8.95
CA PRO A 254 -33.22 -7.45 9.76
C PRO A 254 -31.93 -8.25 9.71
N ILE A 255 -31.29 -8.33 8.52
CA ILE A 255 -30.02 -9.03 8.32
C ILE A 255 -28.91 -8.34 9.12
N ILE A 256 -28.81 -7.00 9.04
CA ILE A 256 -27.84 -6.21 9.81
C ILE A 256 -28.04 -6.41 11.32
N ARG A 257 -29.28 -6.35 11.81
CA ARG A 257 -29.58 -6.57 13.23
C ARG A 257 -29.13 -7.94 13.69
N LYS A 258 -29.43 -8.98 12.92
CA LYS A 258 -29.03 -10.36 13.22
C LYS A 258 -27.51 -10.51 13.21
N ALA A 259 -26.83 -9.96 12.21
CA ALA A 259 -25.37 -9.96 12.12
C ALA A 259 -24.73 -9.25 13.34
N PHE A 260 -25.23 -8.07 13.70
CA PHE A 260 -24.77 -7.34 14.88
C PHE A 260 -24.99 -8.12 16.19
N GLN A 261 -26.18 -8.75 16.36
CA GLN A 261 -26.46 -9.59 17.53
C GLN A 261 -25.52 -10.79 17.62
N ASN A 262 -25.01 -11.30 16.50
CA ASN A 262 -24.01 -12.37 16.43
C ASN A 262 -22.56 -11.86 16.59
N GLY A 263 -22.38 -10.57 16.91
CA GLY A 263 -21.07 -9.95 17.18
C GLY A 263 -20.30 -9.53 15.92
N THR A 264 -20.97 -9.39 14.76
CA THR A 264 -20.38 -8.86 13.54
C THR A 264 -20.30 -7.33 13.62
N VAL A 265 -19.13 -6.77 13.34
CA VAL A 265 -18.91 -5.32 13.22
C VAL A 265 -19.36 -4.87 11.83
N LEU A 266 -20.13 -3.78 11.78
CA LEU A 266 -20.69 -3.22 10.53
C LEU A 266 -20.23 -1.77 10.37
N THR A 267 -19.81 -1.41 9.17
CA THR A 267 -19.41 -0.05 8.78
C THR A 267 -19.87 0.30 7.36
#